data_215ae36ca52f4355bfe329494354efa0
#
_entry.id   215ae36ca52f4355bfe329494354efa0
#
_cell.length_a   1.000
_cell.length_b   1.000
_cell.length_c   1.000
_cell.angle_alpha   90.00
_cell.angle_beta   90.00
_cell.angle_gamma   90.00
#
_symmetry.space_group_name_H-M   'P 1'
#
loop_
_entity.id
_entity.type
_entity.pdbx_description
1 polymer ?
#
loop_
_entity_poly.entity_id
_entity_poly.type
_entity_poly.pdbx_seq_one_letter_code
_entity_poly.pdbx_strand_id
1 'polypeptide(L)' 'MSAKVQVAVAGDVTEAEEIQAILTDVGVESELEPAPEADAIAVLVRDTDVEAAQEAIEAMTEPDELVSDA' A
#
# COMPACT_ATOMS: atom_id res chain seq x y z
N MET A 1 5.47 -21.47 -2.16
CA MET A 1 5.70 -20.29 -2.92
C MET A 1 4.64 -19.30 -2.66
N SER A 2 5.01 -18.08 -2.39
CA SER A 2 3.98 -17.10 -2.14
C SER A 2 3.71 -16.30 -3.38
N ALA A 3 2.48 -15.94 -3.58
CA ALA A 3 2.09 -15.10 -4.68
C ALA A 3 2.12 -13.66 -4.24
N LYS A 4 2.32 -12.77 -5.19
CA LYS A 4 2.26 -11.35 -4.91
C LYS A 4 0.88 -10.84 -5.23
N VAL A 5 0.37 -9.99 -4.37
CA VAL A 5 -0.97 -9.45 -4.50
C VAL A 5 -0.88 -7.93 -4.51
N GLN A 6 -1.58 -7.31 -5.42
CA GLN A 6 -1.61 -5.87 -5.50
C GLN A 6 -2.52 -5.34 -4.40
N VAL A 7 -2.00 -4.49 -3.56
CA VAL A 7 -2.78 -3.93 -2.46
C VAL A 7 -3.00 -2.44 -2.62
N ALA A 8 -2.30 -1.79 -3.53
CA ALA A 8 -2.49 -0.36 -3.74
C ALA A 8 -1.95 0.02 -5.11
N VAL A 9 -2.42 1.15 -5.61
CA VAL A 9 -1.94 1.71 -6.86
C VAL A 9 -1.61 3.16 -6.58
N ALA A 10 -0.40 3.55 -6.96
CA ALA A 10 0.05 4.92 -6.74
C ALA A 10 0.12 5.64 -8.07
N GLY A 11 -0.09 6.94 -8.04
CA GLY A 11 -0.06 7.72 -9.25
C GLY A 11 1.34 8.07 -9.71
N ASP A 12 2.31 8.04 -8.82
CA ASP A 12 3.68 8.32 -9.20
C ASP A 12 4.61 7.62 -8.24
N VAL A 13 5.91 7.73 -8.52
CA VAL A 13 6.91 7.01 -7.74
C VAL A 13 6.96 7.52 -6.31
N THR A 14 6.80 8.81 -6.10
CA THR A 14 6.85 9.35 -4.77
C THR A 14 5.74 8.77 -3.90
N GLU A 15 4.55 8.73 -4.44
CA GLU A 15 3.44 8.16 -3.69
C GLU A 15 3.66 6.68 -3.44
N ALA A 16 4.19 5.96 -4.42
CA ALA A 16 4.45 4.55 -4.24
C ALA A 16 5.49 4.31 -3.15
N GLU A 17 6.51 5.15 -3.12
CA GLU A 17 7.52 4.99 -2.08
C GLU A 17 6.97 5.30 -0.71
N GLU A 18 6.07 6.25 -0.61
CA GLU A 18 5.44 6.53 0.66
C GLU A 18 4.63 5.36 1.16
N ILE A 19 3.90 4.73 0.27
CA ILE A 19 3.15 3.54 0.66
C ILE A 19 4.10 2.44 1.07
N GLN A 20 5.18 2.27 0.33
CA GLN A 20 6.16 1.26 0.65
C GLN A 20 6.79 1.50 2.01
N ALA A 21 7.07 2.74 2.34
CA ALA A 21 7.65 3.07 3.63
C ALA A 21 6.70 2.71 4.77
N ILE A 22 5.42 2.96 4.58
CA ILE A 22 4.45 2.61 5.60
C ILE A 22 4.39 1.10 5.79
N LEU A 23 4.44 0.36 4.69
CA LEU A 23 4.42 -1.10 4.80
C LEU A 23 5.68 -1.61 5.48
N THR A 24 6.82 -1.03 5.16
CA THR A 24 8.06 -1.42 5.81
C THR A 24 8.01 -1.14 7.30
N ASP A 25 7.37 -0.05 7.68
CA ASP A 25 7.29 0.32 9.07
C ASP A 25 6.51 -0.69 9.89
N VAL A 26 5.60 -1.39 9.29
CA VAL A 26 4.85 -2.44 9.99
C VAL A 26 5.40 -3.83 9.69
N GLY A 27 6.59 -3.90 9.07
CA GLY A 27 7.24 -5.18 8.85
C GLY A 27 6.79 -5.92 7.61
N VAL A 28 6.17 -5.23 6.66
CA VAL A 28 5.69 -5.88 5.45
C VAL A 28 6.59 -5.50 4.29
N GLU A 29 7.09 -6.51 3.59
CA GLU A 29 7.88 -6.28 2.40
C GLU A 29 6.97 -6.03 1.23
N SER A 30 7.33 -5.09 0.39
CA SER A 30 6.51 -4.77 -0.76
C SER A 30 7.38 -4.59 -1.98
N GLU A 31 6.75 -4.68 -3.14
CA GLU A 31 7.41 -4.46 -4.41
C GLU A 31 6.61 -3.48 -5.22
N LEU A 32 7.31 -2.72 -6.04
CA LEU A 32 6.66 -1.77 -6.94
C LEU A 32 6.76 -2.31 -8.35
N GLU A 33 5.66 -2.25 -9.06
CA GLU A 33 5.63 -2.69 -10.45
C GLU A 33 4.93 -1.66 -11.29
N PRO A 34 5.46 -1.37 -12.46
CA PRO A 34 4.75 -0.42 -13.32
C PRO A 34 3.45 -1.02 -13.81
N ALA A 35 2.45 -0.19 -13.88
CA ALA A 35 1.16 -0.55 -14.43
C ALA A 35 0.88 0.33 -15.62
N PRO A 36 1.47 0.05 -16.77
CA PRO A 36 1.39 0.98 -17.89
C PRO A 36 -0.02 1.24 -18.38
N GLU A 37 -0.88 0.26 -18.24
CA GLU A 37 -2.24 0.48 -18.70
C GLU A 37 -2.93 1.56 -17.89
N ALA A 38 -2.61 1.65 -16.63
CA ALA A 38 -3.20 2.65 -15.78
C ALA A 38 -2.30 3.87 -15.61
N ASP A 39 -1.13 3.84 -16.22
CA ASP A 39 -0.18 4.94 -16.08
C ASP A 39 0.10 5.16 -14.60
N ALA A 40 0.33 4.11 -13.87
CA ALA A 40 0.48 4.15 -12.44
C ALA A 40 1.49 3.12 -12.00
N ILE A 41 1.67 3.00 -10.70
CA ILE A 41 2.60 2.04 -10.12
C ILE A 41 1.85 1.19 -9.13
N ALA A 42 1.90 -0.11 -9.32
CA ALA A 42 1.23 -1.03 -8.42
C ALA A 42 2.15 -1.38 -7.27
N VAL A 43 1.57 -1.47 -6.08
CA VAL A 43 2.29 -1.88 -4.89
C VAL A 43 1.82 -3.28 -4.53
N LEU A 44 2.77 -4.21 -4.46
CA LEU A 44 2.43 -5.60 -4.24
C LEU A 44 3.08 -6.12 -2.97
N VAL A 45 2.40 -7.03 -2.31
CA VAL A 45 2.95 -7.69 -1.13
C VAL A 45 2.68 -9.17 -1.27
N ARG A 46 3.28 -9.98 -0.40
CA ARG A 46 3.00 -11.40 -0.41
C ARG A 46 1.57 -11.65 0.01
N ASP A 47 1.03 -12.74 -0.49
CA ASP A 47 -0.36 -13.06 -0.16
C ASP A 47 -0.54 -13.26 1.34
N THR A 48 0.50 -13.68 2.05
CA THR A 48 0.39 -13.85 3.49
C THR A 48 0.41 -12.54 4.23
N ASP A 49 0.79 -11.45 3.56
CA ASP A 49 0.88 -10.14 4.20
C ASP A 49 -0.23 -9.21 3.80
N VAL A 50 -1.20 -9.69 3.04
CA VAL A 50 -2.23 -8.81 2.51
C VAL A 50 -3.02 -8.14 3.63
N GLU A 51 -3.38 -8.88 4.65
CA GLU A 51 -4.17 -8.29 5.71
C GLU A 51 -3.40 -7.21 6.44
N ALA A 52 -2.13 -7.48 6.76
CA ALA A 52 -1.33 -6.50 7.44
C ALA A 52 -1.12 -5.27 6.57
N ALA A 53 -0.91 -5.50 5.27
CA ALA A 53 -0.72 -4.39 4.36
C ALA A 53 -1.98 -3.54 4.25
N GLN A 54 -3.12 -4.19 4.17
CA GLN A 54 -4.36 -3.44 4.05
C GLN A 54 -4.64 -2.63 5.30
N GLU A 55 -4.36 -3.19 6.46
CA GLU A 55 -4.55 -2.43 7.69
C GLU A 55 -3.64 -1.22 7.74
N ALA A 56 -2.40 -1.38 7.30
CA ALA A 56 -1.48 -0.26 7.30
C ALA A 56 -1.93 0.84 6.35
N ILE A 57 -2.41 0.45 5.18
CA ILE A 57 -2.84 1.42 4.20
C ILE A 57 -4.13 2.09 4.66
N GLU A 58 -5.01 1.36 5.28
CA GLU A 58 -6.23 1.96 5.78
C GLU A 58 -5.94 2.95 6.89
N ALA A 59 -4.99 2.63 7.75
CA ALA A 59 -4.63 3.57 8.80
C ALA A 59 -4.06 4.85 8.22
N MET A 60 -3.33 4.73 7.10
CA MET A 60 -2.78 5.89 6.49
C MET A 60 -3.84 6.75 5.83
N THR A 61 -4.83 6.11 5.23
CA THR A 61 -5.84 6.87 4.50
C THR A 61 -7.07 7.16 5.31
N GLU A 62 -7.13 6.67 6.52
CA GLU A 62 -8.31 6.88 7.32
C GLU A 62 -8.46 8.34 7.62
N PRO A 63 -9.59 8.89 7.33
CA PRO A 63 -9.72 10.33 7.49
C PRO A 63 -9.82 10.72 8.93
N ASP A 64 -9.33 11.89 9.18
CA ASP A 64 -9.39 12.41 10.50
C ASP A 64 -10.76 12.77 10.91
N GLU A 65 -11.65 12.77 10.00
CA GLU A 65 -12.96 13.20 10.35
C GLU A 65 -13.53 12.35 11.40
N LEU A 66 -13.04 11.14 11.54
CA LEU A 66 -13.54 10.34 12.61
C LEU A 66 -13.30 10.97 13.92
N VAL A 67 -12.24 11.68 14.02
CA VAL A 67 -11.95 12.33 15.26
C VAL A 67 -12.68 13.60 15.39
N SER A 68 -12.88 14.21 14.29
CA SER A 68 -13.41 15.55 14.36
C SER A 68 -14.78 15.58 14.89
N ASP A 69 -15.49 14.49 14.82
CA ASP A 69 -16.78 14.61 15.28
C ASP A 69 -16.89 14.59 16.70
N ALA A 70 -15.88 14.51 17.31
CA ALA A 70 -15.93 14.51 18.73
C ALA A 70 -16.63 15.70 19.29
#